data_8ae6b002fc06d03591e68ddfa3c8e071
#
_entry.id   8ae6b002fc06d03591e68ddfa3c8e071
#
_cell.length_a   1.000
_cell.length_b   1.000
_cell.length_c   1.000
_cell.angle_alpha   90.00
_cell.angle_beta   90.00
_cell.angle_gamma   90.00
#
_symmetry.space_group_name_H-M   'P 1'
#
loop_
_entity.id
_entity.type
_entity.pdbx_description
1 polymer ?
#
loop_
_entity_poly.entity_id
_entity_poly.type
_entity_poly.pdbx_seq_one_letter_code
_entity_poly.pdbx_strand_id
1 'polypeptide(L)'
;MTEIILVGVMLLSTAGYAFFGGEKSNVEKLDYKGIKFSLGDDGLWHFLIQEQEFATTNNPKETENISSNINLKINDYSQKVLYFSQDSDNQGLQEIARNIERFTTRMWKACLDNCSEDLPIKNCSENIIIIRESSESLIKQEENCVYILFNENDAIRASDAFIFKILGI
;
A
#
# COMPACT_ATOMS: atom_id res chain seq x y z
N MET A 1 5.52 -25.64 -58.04
CA MET A 1 4.56 -26.07 -56.98
C MET A 1 5.09 -25.76 -55.57
N THR A 2 6.40 -25.84 -55.32
CA THR A 2 6.99 -25.58 -54.00
C THR A 2 6.92 -24.10 -53.54
N GLU A 3 7.04 -23.12 -54.46
CA GLU A 3 6.95 -21.70 -54.11
C GLU A 3 5.58 -21.24 -53.65
N ILE A 4 4.50 -21.78 -54.19
CA ILE A 4 3.14 -21.44 -53.81
C ILE A 4 2.80 -21.96 -52.41
N ILE A 5 3.37 -23.11 -52.02
CA ILE A 5 3.21 -23.67 -50.67
C ILE A 5 3.91 -22.81 -49.63
N LEU A 6 5.11 -22.26 -49.95
CA LEU A 6 5.91 -21.44 -49.02
C LEU A 6 5.23 -20.09 -48.75
N VAL A 7 4.69 -19.45 -49.78
CA VAL A 7 3.90 -18.20 -49.62
C VAL A 7 2.63 -18.44 -48.82
N GLY A 8 1.93 -19.57 -49.04
CA GLY A 8 0.75 -19.92 -48.27
C GLY A 8 1.02 -20.13 -46.78
N VAL A 9 2.15 -20.75 -46.42
CA VAL A 9 2.55 -20.96 -45.02
C VAL A 9 2.97 -19.63 -44.36
N MET A 10 3.60 -18.73 -45.07
CA MET A 10 3.94 -17.39 -44.52
C MET A 10 2.71 -16.53 -44.27
N LEU A 11 1.72 -16.59 -45.18
CA LEU A 11 0.45 -15.84 -44.98
C LEU A 11 -0.39 -16.39 -43.80
N LEU A 12 -0.38 -17.72 -43.61
CA LEU A 12 -1.06 -18.32 -42.45
C LEU A 12 -0.37 -18.02 -41.13
N SER A 13 0.97 -17.91 -41.10
CA SER A 13 1.70 -17.56 -39.87
C SER A 13 1.51 -16.11 -39.48
N THR A 14 1.40 -15.17 -40.43
CA THR A 14 1.12 -13.76 -40.13
C THR A 14 -0.34 -13.50 -39.73
N ALA A 15 -1.30 -14.25 -40.29
CA ALA A 15 -2.71 -14.18 -39.86
C ALA A 15 -2.93 -14.71 -38.44
N GLY A 16 -2.16 -15.71 -38.02
CA GLY A 16 -2.24 -16.26 -36.66
C GLY A 16 -1.87 -15.25 -35.58
N TYR A 17 -0.92 -14.35 -35.83
CA TYR A 17 -0.54 -13.30 -34.86
C TYR A 17 -1.59 -12.19 -34.72
N ALA A 18 -2.46 -11.99 -35.70
CA ALA A 18 -3.51 -10.98 -35.64
C ALA A 18 -4.73 -11.43 -34.81
N PHE A 19 -4.91 -12.73 -34.58
CA PHE A 19 -5.99 -13.29 -33.77
C PHE A 19 -5.62 -13.55 -32.30
N PHE A 20 -4.33 -13.50 -31.96
CA PHE A 20 -3.86 -13.45 -30.57
C PHE A 20 -3.67 -12.01 -30.08
N GLY A 21 -4.36 -11.06 -30.69
CA GLY A 21 -4.48 -9.67 -30.24
C GLY A 21 -5.25 -9.64 -28.94
N GLY A 22 -4.48 -9.49 -27.87
CA GLY A 22 -4.78 -9.32 -26.48
C GLY A 22 -6.26 -9.25 -26.08
N GLU A 23 -6.66 -10.15 -25.22
CA GLU A 23 -7.67 -9.84 -24.25
C GLU A 23 -7.28 -8.46 -23.67
N LYS A 24 -8.08 -7.43 -23.99
CA LYS A 24 -8.08 -6.20 -23.20
C LYS A 24 -8.57 -6.66 -21.83
N SER A 25 -7.66 -7.00 -20.95
CA SER A 25 -7.97 -7.06 -19.54
C SER A 25 -8.60 -5.70 -19.25
N ASN A 26 -9.88 -5.68 -18.89
CA ASN A 26 -10.56 -4.49 -18.42
C ASN A 26 -9.94 -4.17 -17.05
N VAL A 27 -8.73 -3.64 -17.07
CA VAL A 27 -8.06 -3.16 -15.86
C VAL A 27 -8.90 -2.02 -15.33
N GLU A 28 -9.48 -2.22 -14.16
CA GLU A 28 -10.23 -1.18 -13.49
C GLU A 28 -9.28 0.00 -13.20
N LYS A 29 -9.72 1.21 -13.55
CA LYS A 29 -8.92 2.43 -13.41
C LYS A 29 -9.71 3.48 -12.66
N LEU A 30 -9.01 4.20 -11.81
CA LEU A 30 -9.54 5.33 -11.06
C LEU A 30 -8.60 6.53 -11.22
N ASP A 31 -9.15 7.70 -11.53
CA ASP A 31 -8.44 8.97 -11.39
C ASP A 31 -8.94 9.65 -10.11
N TYR A 32 -8.02 9.94 -9.20
CA TYR A 32 -8.33 10.58 -7.93
C TYR A 32 -7.33 11.72 -7.67
N LYS A 33 -7.82 12.94 -7.64
CA LYS A 33 -7.02 14.17 -7.49
C LYS A 33 -5.85 14.28 -8.48
N GLY A 34 -6.02 13.77 -9.70
CA GLY A 34 -5.01 13.78 -10.76
C GLY A 34 -3.98 12.63 -10.67
N ILE A 35 -4.13 11.73 -9.73
CA ILE A 35 -3.32 10.51 -9.61
C ILE A 35 -4.10 9.36 -10.23
N LYS A 36 -3.43 8.59 -11.10
CA LYS A 36 -4.02 7.45 -11.78
C LYS A 36 -3.74 6.18 -11.01
N PHE A 37 -4.81 5.48 -10.65
CA PHE A 37 -4.80 4.18 -10.01
C PHE A 37 -5.24 3.11 -11.01
N SER A 38 -4.65 1.94 -10.97
CA SER A 38 -5.03 0.78 -11.77
C SER A 38 -5.06 -0.47 -10.90
N LEU A 39 -6.17 -1.22 -10.96
CA LEU A 39 -6.28 -2.49 -10.26
C LEU A 39 -5.47 -3.55 -11.01
N GLY A 40 -4.47 -4.12 -10.36
CA GLY A 40 -3.62 -5.18 -10.92
C GLY A 40 -4.26 -6.57 -10.83
N ASP A 41 -3.66 -7.52 -11.52
CA ASP A 41 -4.07 -8.94 -11.45
C ASP A 41 -3.83 -9.57 -10.06
N ASP A 42 -3.00 -8.92 -9.25
CA ASP A 42 -2.74 -9.26 -7.84
C ASP A 42 -3.83 -8.77 -6.88
N GLY A 43 -4.83 -8.06 -7.40
CA GLY A 43 -5.92 -7.48 -6.62
C GLY A 43 -5.55 -6.20 -5.87
N LEU A 44 -4.42 -5.58 -6.19
CA LEU A 44 -3.96 -4.34 -5.57
C LEU A 44 -4.15 -3.14 -6.50
N TRP A 45 -4.41 -1.99 -5.92
CA TRP A 45 -4.44 -0.71 -6.61
C TRP A 45 -3.03 -0.13 -6.71
N HIS A 46 -2.45 -0.17 -7.92
CA HIS A 46 -1.13 0.37 -8.23
C HIS A 46 -1.22 1.83 -8.65
N PHE A 47 -0.31 2.65 -8.17
CA PHE A 47 -0.21 4.07 -8.53
C PHE A 47 1.23 4.59 -8.36
N LEU A 48 1.50 5.74 -8.97
CA LEU A 48 2.82 6.38 -8.93
C LEU A 48 2.74 7.74 -8.22
N ILE A 49 3.66 7.98 -7.30
CA ILE A 49 3.93 9.28 -6.70
C ILE A 49 5.42 9.59 -6.92
N GLN A 50 5.73 10.68 -7.63
CA GLN A 50 7.12 11.08 -7.92
C GLN A 50 7.96 9.92 -8.46
N GLU A 51 7.42 9.19 -9.45
CA GLU A 51 8.05 8.02 -10.08
C GLU A 51 8.25 6.79 -9.17
N GLN A 52 7.80 6.85 -7.92
CA GLN A 52 7.79 5.72 -7.00
C GLN A 52 6.46 4.98 -7.10
N GLU A 53 6.53 3.67 -7.27
CA GLU A 53 5.34 2.81 -7.30
C GLU A 53 4.86 2.47 -5.89
N PHE A 54 3.56 2.52 -5.70
CA PHE A 54 2.86 2.11 -4.49
C PHE A 54 1.72 1.17 -4.85
N ALA A 55 1.36 0.31 -3.92
CA ALA A 55 0.27 -0.64 -4.11
C ALA A 55 -0.53 -0.80 -2.81
N THR A 56 -1.85 -0.60 -2.87
CA THR A 56 -2.76 -0.69 -1.74
C THR A 56 -3.92 -1.63 -2.03
N THR A 57 -4.48 -2.23 -0.99
CA THR A 57 -5.64 -3.12 -1.13
C THR A 57 -6.91 -2.33 -1.47
N ASN A 58 -7.08 -1.15 -0.87
CA ASN A 58 -8.21 -0.26 -1.13
C ASN A 58 -7.76 0.96 -1.92
N ASN A 59 -8.64 1.53 -2.73
CA ASN A 59 -8.39 2.80 -3.40
C ASN A 59 -8.75 4.00 -2.48
N PRO A 60 -8.33 5.24 -2.84
CA PRO A 60 -8.57 6.40 -1.97
C PRO A 60 -10.04 6.69 -1.66
N LYS A 61 -10.98 6.39 -2.57
CA LYS A 61 -12.41 6.62 -2.34
C LYS A 61 -12.98 5.68 -1.27
N GLU A 62 -12.45 4.47 -1.19
CA GLU A 62 -12.87 3.49 -0.19
C GLU A 62 -12.42 3.87 1.21
N THR A 63 -11.42 4.75 1.34
CA THR A 63 -10.85 5.19 2.62
C THR A 63 -11.25 6.61 3.03
N GLU A 64 -11.99 7.35 2.21
CA GLU A 64 -12.36 8.77 2.45
C GLU A 64 -13.09 9.01 3.76
N ASN A 65 -13.84 8.04 4.25
CA ASN A 65 -14.60 8.14 5.50
C ASN A 65 -13.75 7.96 6.76
N ILE A 66 -12.46 7.59 6.62
CA ILE A 66 -11.56 7.43 7.76
C ILE A 66 -10.95 8.80 8.09
N SER A 67 -11.35 9.33 9.25
CA SER A 67 -10.81 10.61 9.74
C SER A 67 -9.32 10.50 10.02
N SER A 68 -8.54 11.47 9.54
CA SER A 68 -7.09 11.49 9.72
C SER A 68 -6.62 12.87 10.18
N ASN A 69 -6.00 12.90 11.36
CA ASN A 69 -5.38 14.10 11.93
C ASN A 69 -3.89 13.84 12.19
N ILE A 70 -3.12 13.80 11.11
CA ILE A 70 -1.67 13.65 11.16
C ILE A 70 -0.99 14.66 10.23
N ASN A 71 0.21 15.10 10.61
CA ASN A 71 1.04 16.01 9.84
C ASN A 71 2.27 15.33 9.21
N LEU A 72 2.60 14.12 9.66
CA LEU A 72 3.72 13.33 9.13
C LEU A 72 3.53 13.01 7.65
N LYS A 73 4.65 12.99 6.93
CA LYS A 73 4.76 12.65 5.52
C LYS A 73 5.72 11.48 5.35
N ILE A 74 5.75 10.88 4.17
CA ILE A 74 6.65 9.76 3.86
C ILE A 74 8.12 10.08 4.16
N ASN A 75 8.55 11.34 3.95
CA ASN A 75 9.92 11.80 4.22
C ASN A 75 10.27 11.78 5.71
N ASP A 76 9.29 11.85 6.61
CA ASP A 76 9.54 11.78 8.05
C ASP A 76 10.00 10.40 8.51
N TYR A 77 9.72 9.39 7.72
CA TYR A 77 10.15 7.99 7.91
C TYR A 77 11.44 7.65 7.14
N SER A 78 11.81 8.49 6.16
CA SER A 78 12.94 8.21 5.26
C SER A 78 14.26 8.12 6.02
N GLN A 79 15.01 7.02 5.77
CA GLN A 79 16.30 6.73 6.39
C GLN A 79 16.29 6.70 7.92
N LYS A 80 15.13 6.46 8.53
CA LYS A 80 14.96 6.29 9.98
C LYS A 80 14.50 4.88 10.31
N VAL A 81 14.66 4.50 11.56
CA VAL A 81 14.04 3.28 12.08
C VAL A 81 12.55 3.55 12.30
N LEU A 82 11.70 2.65 11.84
CA LEU A 82 10.28 2.66 12.10
C LEU A 82 9.94 1.51 13.05
N TYR A 83 9.33 1.85 14.17
CA TYR A 83 8.87 0.85 15.14
C TYR A 83 7.38 0.58 14.98
N PHE A 84 6.99 -0.65 15.30
CA PHE A 84 5.59 -1.05 15.44
C PHE A 84 5.36 -1.54 16.86
N SER A 85 4.25 -1.13 17.45
CA SER A 85 3.84 -1.69 18.73
C SER A 85 3.64 -3.21 18.61
N GLN A 86 4.09 -3.96 19.61
CA GLN A 86 4.01 -5.43 19.62
C GLN A 86 2.59 -5.97 19.40
N ASP A 87 1.59 -5.23 19.83
CA ASP A 87 0.16 -5.54 19.74
C ASP A 87 -0.52 -4.94 18.50
N SER A 88 0.28 -4.43 17.55
CA SER A 88 -0.26 -3.96 16.27
C SER A 88 -0.85 -5.09 15.45
N ASP A 89 -1.98 -4.80 14.78
CA ASP A 89 -2.60 -5.75 13.85
C ASP A 89 -1.63 -6.15 12.72
N ASN A 90 -1.50 -7.46 12.47
CA ASN A 90 -0.53 -7.98 11.51
C ASN A 90 -0.92 -7.69 10.05
N GLN A 91 -2.20 -7.62 9.69
CA GLN A 91 -2.64 -7.36 8.33
C GLN A 91 -2.38 -5.89 7.99
N GLY A 92 -2.75 -4.98 8.88
CA GLY A 92 -2.43 -3.56 8.73
C GLY A 92 -0.93 -3.30 8.70
N LEU A 93 -0.15 -4.03 9.50
CA LEU A 93 1.31 -3.96 9.50
C LEU A 93 1.90 -4.36 8.14
N GLN A 94 1.44 -5.46 7.53
CA GLN A 94 1.90 -5.92 6.21
C GLN A 94 1.56 -4.91 5.12
N GLU A 95 0.38 -4.30 5.19
CA GLU A 95 -0.06 -3.26 4.25
C GLU A 95 0.89 -2.05 4.27
N ILE A 96 1.23 -1.58 5.48
CA ILE A 96 2.18 -0.49 5.67
C ILE A 96 3.58 -0.89 5.22
N ALA A 97 4.06 -2.07 5.59
CA ALA A 97 5.40 -2.56 5.23
C ALA A 97 5.59 -2.60 3.72
N ARG A 98 4.63 -3.12 2.97
CA ARG A 98 4.66 -3.18 1.49
C ARG A 98 5.01 -1.82 0.87
N ASN A 99 4.49 -0.74 1.44
CA ASN A 99 4.60 0.60 0.86
C ASN A 99 5.74 1.43 1.45
N ILE A 100 6.11 1.22 2.72
CA ILE A 100 6.99 2.14 3.46
C ILE A 100 8.36 1.53 3.76
N GLU A 101 8.50 0.20 3.86
CA GLU A 101 9.73 -0.45 4.28
C GLU A 101 10.96 0.02 3.50
N ARG A 102 10.84 0.16 2.18
CA ARG A 102 11.95 0.59 1.29
C ARG A 102 12.49 2.00 1.58
N PHE A 103 11.73 2.83 2.26
CA PHE A 103 12.16 4.19 2.64
C PHE A 103 12.83 4.22 4.00
N THR A 104 12.55 3.24 4.86
CA THR A 104 13.08 3.18 6.23
C THR A 104 14.44 2.49 6.27
N THR A 105 15.23 2.79 7.29
CA THR A 105 16.47 2.04 7.54
C THR A 105 16.15 0.61 8.00
N ARG A 106 15.07 0.45 8.79
CA ARG A 106 14.63 -0.81 9.37
C ARG A 106 13.23 -0.66 9.95
N MET A 107 12.46 -1.73 9.89
CA MET A 107 11.21 -1.87 10.61
C MET A 107 11.36 -2.88 11.74
N TRP A 108 10.92 -2.53 12.96
CA TRP A 108 11.13 -3.35 14.14
C TRP A 108 9.94 -3.28 15.10
N LYS A 109 9.65 -4.40 15.78
CA LYS A 109 8.69 -4.40 16.88
C LYS A 109 9.28 -3.74 18.13
N ALA A 110 8.44 -3.03 18.88
CA ALA A 110 8.81 -2.38 20.13
C ALA A 110 7.65 -2.40 21.11
N CYS A 111 7.99 -2.21 22.39
CA CYS A 111 7.04 -1.95 23.45
C CYS A 111 6.91 -0.44 23.67
N LEU A 112 5.68 0.06 23.84
CA LEU A 112 5.46 1.45 24.27
C LEU A 112 5.61 1.62 25.79
N ASP A 113 5.33 0.57 26.53
CA ASP A 113 5.41 0.52 27.97
C ASP A 113 6.01 -0.82 28.42
N ASN A 114 5.58 -1.36 29.56
CA ASN A 114 5.96 -2.68 29.99
C ASN A 114 5.31 -3.75 29.13
N CYS A 115 6.11 -4.62 28.53
CA CYS A 115 5.64 -5.81 27.85
C CYS A 115 6.33 -7.07 28.35
N SER A 116 5.72 -8.21 28.06
CA SER A 116 6.22 -9.52 28.49
C SER A 116 7.30 -10.10 27.58
N GLU A 117 7.56 -9.47 26.44
CA GLU A 117 8.53 -9.90 25.45
C GLU A 117 9.86 -9.14 25.63
N ASP A 118 10.97 -9.75 25.26
CA ASP A 118 12.29 -9.11 25.23
C ASP A 118 12.41 -8.20 23.98
N LEU A 119 11.66 -7.12 23.99
CA LEU A 119 11.63 -6.10 22.94
C LEU A 119 12.13 -4.75 23.47
N PRO A 120 12.67 -3.90 22.60
CA PRO A 120 13.09 -2.56 23.00
C PRO A 120 11.88 -1.74 23.45
N ILE A 121 12.01 -1.07 24.61
CA ILE A 121 11.02 -0.10 25.06
C ILE A 121 11.26 1.21 24.34
N LYS A 122 10.22 1.74 23.72
CA LYS A 122 10.22 2.97 22.92
C LYS A 122 9.10 3.89 23.35
N ASN A 123 9.22 5.17 23.01
CA ASN A 123 8.20 6.19 23.30
C ASN A 123 7.97 7.08 22.07
N CYS A 124 7.06 8.02 22.15
CA CYS A 124 6.67 8.87 21.03
C CYS A 124 7.73 9.91 20.57
N SER A 125 8.92 9.92 21.16
CA SER A 125 10.06 10.65 20.57
C SER A 125 10.64 9.95 19.34
N GLU A 126 10.28 8.68 19.12
CA GLU A 126 10.69 7.85 17.99
C GLU A 126 9.49 7.55 17.08
N ASN A 127 9.76 7.23 15.82
CA ASN A 127 8.71 6.90 14.86
C ASN A 127 8.07 5.55 15.22
N ILE A 128 6.86 5.57 15.73
CA ILE A 128 6.11 4.36 16.13
C ILE A 128 4.73 4.38 15.49
N ILE A 129 4.34 3.25 14.91
CA ILE A 129 2.98 3.01 14.43
C ILE A 129 2.31 1.97 15.32
N ILE A 130 1.09 2.28 15.73
CA ILE A 130 0.23 1.44 16.56
C ILE A 130 -1.07 1.18 15.80
N ILE A 131 -1.35 -0.09 15.49
CA ILE A 131 -2.53 -0.49 14.72
C ILE A 131 -3.42 -1.34 15.63
N ARG A 132 -4.55 -0.78 16.07
CA ARG A 132 -5.42 -1.42 17.07
C ARG A 132 -6.89 -1.32 16.72
N GLU A 133 -7.64 -2.33 17.13
CA GLU A 133 -9.08 -2.28 17.08
C GLU A 133 -9.65 -1.22 18.05
N SER A 134 -10.72 -0.56 17.61
CA SER A 134 -11.40 0.52 18.34
C SER A 134 -12.87 0.55 17.93
N SER A 135 -13.68 1.31 18.64
CA SER A 135 -15.08 1.56 18.27
C SER A 135 -15.25 2.40 17.00
N GLU A 136 -14.22 3.14 16.61
CA GLU A 136 -14.24 4.03 15.45
C GLU A 136 -12.93 3.89 14.64
N SER A 137 -13.06 3.98 13.31
CA SER A 137 -11.89 4.03 12.43
C SER A 137 -11.38 5.46 12.29
N LEU A 138 -10.19 5.73 12.82
CA LEU A 138 -9.55 7.04 12.75
C LEU A 138 -8.03 6.92 12.85
N ILE A 139 -7.32 7.93 12.33
CA ILE A 139 -5.87 8.03 12.41
C ILE A 139 -5.50 9.30 13.16
N LYS A 140 -4.76 9.15 14.25
CA LYS A 140 -4.29 10.27 15.06
C LYS A 140 -2.80 10.20 15.31
N GLN A 141 -2.21 11.35 15.56
CA GLN A 141 -0.80 11.52 15.86
C GLN A 141 -0.62 12.09 17.26
N GLU A 142 0.37 11.58 17.96
CA GLU A 142 0.89 12.12 19.21
C GLU A 142 2.43 12.15 19.10
N GLU A 143 3.01 13.32 18.97
CA GLU A 143 4.43 13.50 18.61
C GLU A 143 4.80 12.70 17.35
N ASN A 144 5.67 11.67 17.47
CA ASN A 144 6.03 10.77 16.37
C ASN A 144 5.32 9.41 16.45
N CYS A 145 4.40 9.21 17.39
CA CYS A 145 3.50 8.07 17.41
C CYS A 145 2.31 8.31 16.47
N VAL A 146 1.98 7.34 15.65
CA VAL A 146 0.75 7.31 14.86
C VAL A 146 -0.10 6.15 15.32
N TYR A 147 -1.32 6.46 15.73
CA TYR A 147 -2.34 5.49 16.09
C TYR A 147 -3.29 5.32 14.91
N ILE A 148 -3.29 4.14 14.33
CA ILE A 148 -4.23 3.70 13.29
C ILE A 148 -5.27 2.85 14.00
N LEU A 149 -6.40 3.45 14.27
CA LEU A 149 -7.53 2.80 14.94
C LEU A 149 -8.53 2.34 13.90
N PHE A 150 -9.03 1.11 14.04
CA PHE A 150 -9.95 0.52 13.07
C PHE A 150 -11.11 -0.17 13.77
N ASN A 151 -12.25 -0.22 13.12
CA ASN A 151 -13.45 -0.91 13.57
C ASN A 151 -13.67 -2.19 12.75
N GLU A 152 -14.09 -3.28 13.40
CA GLU A 152 -14.60 -4.50 12.75
C GLU A 152 -13.73 -5.07 11.61
N ASN A 153 -12.50 -5.51 11.88
CA ASN A 153 -11.61 -6.12 10.89
C ASN A 153 -11.15 -5.20 9.73
N ASP A 154 -11.24 -3.90 9.92
CA ASP A 154 -10.95 -2.89 8.90
C ASP A 154 -9.50 -2.38 8.93
N ALA A 155 -8.59 -3.16 9.51
CA ALA A 155 -7.19 -2.80 9.72
C ALA A 155 -6.46 -2.43 8.42
N ILE A 156 -6.70 -3.18 7.34
CA ILE A 156 -6.09 -2.94 6.02
C ILE A 156 -6.57 -1.59 5.48
N ARG A 157 -7.88 -1.33 5.49
CA ARG A 157 -8.45 -0.09 4.97
C ARG A 157 -7.98 1.14 5.78
N ALA A 158 -7.86 1.02 7.09
CA ALA A 158 -7.31 2.08 7.93
C ALA A 158 -5.81 2.32 7.66
N SER A 159 -5.06 1.26 7.37
CA SER A 159 -3.65 1.36 6.98
C SER A 159 -3.46 1.99 5.60
N ASP A 160 -4.34 1.69 4.64
CA ASP A 160 -4.36 2.35 3.32
C ASP A 160 -4.67 3.85 3.45
N ALA A 161 -5.64 4.21 4.30
CA ALA A 161 -5.93 5.62 4.60
C ALA A 161 -4.70 6.35 5.16
N PHE A 162 -3.94 5.70 6.04
CA PHE A 162 -2.68 6.23 6.55
C PHE A 162 -1.64 6.40 5.43
N ILE A 163 -1.46 5.39 4.56
CA ILE A 163 -0.54 5.45 3.42
C ILE A 163 -0.89 6.63 2.51
N PHE A 164 -2.16 6.77 2.12
CA PHE A 164 -2.59 7.91 1.30
C PHE A 164 -2.30 9.25 1.98
N LYS A 165 -2.55 9.34 3.27
CA LYS A 165 -2.34 10.59 4.01
C LYS A 165 -0.87 11.01 4.07
N ILE A 166 0.07 10.10 4.32
CA ILE A 166 1.50 10.43 4.36
C ILE A 166 2.07 10.71 2.96
N LEU A 167 1.43 10.19 1.91
CA LEU A 167 1.77 10.48 0.51
C LEU A 167 1.15 11.80 0.01
N GLY A 168 0.23 12.40 0.77
CA GLY A 168 -0.43 13.66 0.41
C GLY A 168 -1.60 13.53 -0.56
N ILE A 169 -2.24 12.37 -0.57
CA ILE A 169 -3.41 12.03 -1.40
C ILE A 169 -4.74 12.39 -0.75
#